data_0bfe488d6c261a7fe255fa87594c01d3
#
_entry.id   0bfe488d6c261a7fe255fa87594c01d3
#
_cell.length_a   1.000
_cell.length_b   1.000
_cell.length_c   1.000
_cell.angle_alpha   90.00
_cell.angle_beta   90.00
_cell.angle_gamma   90.00
#
_symmetry.space_group_name_H-M   'P 1'
#
loop_
_entity.id
_entity.type
_entity.pdbx_description
1 polymer ?
#
loop_
_entity_poly.entity_id
_entity_poly.type
_entity_poly.pdbx_seq_one_letter_code
_entity_poly.pdbx_strand_id
1 'polypeptide(L)'
;MGRQIVTIMGEIKIGEFMGPSKKESFRGKFRFRFVSGLAVCSAVTSLLCLISSPSAFAGGQHEFSIKVFTSLDDQFWTNSVIVEGTHEVMLVDAQLTKTNAERVLQEIKETKKPLSIIYITHEHADHFLGLEVFKEAYPRVRILANSAVVDRINKVYQEKINKWKTVLGSGATSQVVAIEKFDGNFIKFESSKIEVLKNLQGDTDENTMLWIPGQRILITGDVLFNNMHVYTAETDSKAREKWLNSLNKIRELKPSVVIPGHSKVGAPLDASTAVAFTENYLLVFEAELKKARDPDSLINTMKERFPSAGLLLAIERGAKANVKP
;
A
#
# COMPACT_ATOMS: atom_id res chain seq x y z
N MET A 1 -18.43 6.33 4.46
CA MET A 1 -17.08 6.41 5.07
C MET A 1 -16.65 4.99 5.39
N GLY A 2 -15.77 4.43 4.58
CA GLY A 2 -15.26 3.08 4.78
C GLY A 2 -13.90 3.12 5.46
N ARG A 3 -13.83 2.60 6.68
CA ARG A 3 -12.55 2.34 7.36
C ARG A 3 -12.18 0.90 7.08
N GLN A 4 -11.01 0.67 6.56
CA GLN A 4 -10.43 -0.66 6.48
C GLN A 4 -9.36 -0.78 7.57
N ILE A 5 -9.63 -1.61 8.57
CA ILE A 5 -8.66 -1.99 9.59
C ILE A 5 -8.19 -3.39 9.22
N VAL A 6 -6.96 -3.51 8.78
CA VAL A 6 -6.30 -4.81 8.59
C VAL A 6 -5.44 -5.06 9.83
N THR A 7 -6.02 -5.69 10.84
CA THR A 7 -5.25 -6.18 11.98
C THR A 7 -4.78 -7.58 11.62
N ILE A 8 -3.51 -7.70 11.23
CA ILE A 8 -2.89 -9.00 10.98
C ILE A 8 -2.37 -9.51 12.32
N MET A 9 -3.25 -10.12 13.12
CA MET A 9 -2.84 -11.02 14.19
C MET A 9 -2.80 -12.44 13.62
N GLY A 10 -1.84 -13.26 14.00
CA GLY A 10 -1.49 -14.58 13.47
C GLY A 10 -2.60 -15.63 13.27
N GLU A 11 -3.84 -15.22 12.98
CA GLU A 11 -4.93 -16.05 12.47
C GLU A 11 -5.91 -15.16 11.67
N ILE A 12 -6.08 -15.48 10.40
CA ILE A 12 -7.08 -14.84 9.55
C ILE A 12 -8.46 -15.39 9.94
N LYS A 13 -9.24 -14.64 10.73
CA LYS A 13 -10.68 -14.91 10.89
C LYS A 13 -11.44 -14.12 9.84
N ILE A 14 -11.84 -14.81 8.79
CA ILE A 14 -12.83 -14.31 7.82
C ILE A 14 -14.19 -14.37 8.53
N GLY A 15 -14.76 -13.21 8.85
CA GLY A 15 -16.13 -13.10 9.36
C GLY A 15 -17.12 -13.28 8.22
N GLU A 16 -17.85 -14.40 8.24
CA GLU A 16 -18.97 -14.65 7.34
C GLU A 16 -20.15 -13.73 7.68
N PHE A 17 -20.57 -12.92 6.69
CA PHE A 17 -21.91 -12.34 6.66
C PHE A 17 -22.78 -13.22 5.76
N MET A 18 -23.55 -14.15 6.35
CA MET A 18 -24.63 -14.83 5.68
C MET A 18 -25.98 -14.47 6.29
N GLY A 19 -26.87 -13.96 5.46
CA GLY A 19 -28.30 -13.80 5.75
C GLY A 19 -29.05 -15.17 5.72
N PRO A 20 -30.28 -15.27 6.22
CA PRO A 20 -30.89 -16.53 6.57
C PRO A 20 -31.56 -17.23 5.39
N SER A 21 -31.22 -18.50 5.13
CA SER A 21 -32.08 -19.40 4.33
C SER A 21 -31.94 -20.86 4.76
N LYS A 22 -33.12 -21.37 5.22
CA LYS A 22 -33.65 -22.73 5.21
C LYS A 22 -32.80 -23.91 5.69
N LYS A 23 -33.31 -24.47 6.80
CA LYS A 23 -32.99 -25.79 7.36
C LYS A 23 -33.43 -26.91 6.41
N GLU A 24 -32.52 -27.81 6.09
CA GLU A 24 -32.85 -29.21 5.78
C GLU A 24 -31.98 -30.15 6.65
N SER A 25 -32.72 -31.11 7.27
CA SER A 25 -32.16 -32.05 8.24
C SER A 25 -31.66 -33.30 7.52
N PHE A 26 -30.41 -33.69 7.79
CA PHE A 26 -29.95 -35.04 7.48
C PHE A 26 -29.40 -35.69 8.76
N ARG A 27 -30.16 -36.71 9.25
CA ARG A 27 -29.74 -37.61 10.33
C ARG A 27 -28.97 -38.78 9.73
N GLY A 28 -27.66 -38.84 9.98
CA GLY A 28 -26.84 -40.01 9.71
C GLY A 28 -26.19 -40.50 11.02
N LYS A 29 -26.61 -41.70 11.48
CA LYS A 29 -26.02 -42.37 12.64
C LYS A 29 -24.75 -43.07 12.24
N PHE A 30 -23.60 -42.75 12.88
CA PHE A 30 -22.39 -43.58 12.85
C PHE A 30 -22.14 -44.18 14.23
N ARG A 31 -22.01 -45.52 14.24
CA ARG A 31 -21.69 -46.35 15.42
C ARG A 31 -20.18 -46.51 15.52
N PHE A 32 -19.61 -46.13 16.66
CA PHE A 32 -18.23 -46.53 17.03
C PHE A 32 -18.26 -47.86 17.80
N ARG A 33 -17.43 -48.82 17.36
CA ARG A 33 -17.14 -50.04 18.08
C ARG A 33 -15.84 -49.83 18.87
N PHE A 34 -15.88 -50.06 20.20
CA PHE A 34 -14.75 -50.21 21.07
C PHE A 34 -14.22 -51.63 20.93
N VAL A 35 -12.89 -51.75 20.80
CA VAL A 35 -12.16 -52.99 21.02
C VAL A 35 -11.13 -52.73 22.14
N SER A 36 -11.33 -53.41 23.25
CA SER A 36 -10.43 -53.44 24.39
C SER A 36 -9.38 -54.55 24.18
N GLY A 37 -8.12 -54.26 24.45
CA GLY A 37 -7.04 -55.25 24.51
C GLY A 37 -6.00 -54.87 25.60
N LEU A 38 -5.83 -55.83 26.53
CA LEU A 38 -5.03 -55.75 27.76
C LEU A 38 -3.51 -55.76 27.52
N ALA A 39 -2.86 -55.01 28.35
CA ALA A 39 -1.55 -55.04 29.00
C ALA A 39 -0.53 -56.13 28.68
N VAL A 40 0.75 -55.70 28.54
CA VAL A 40 1.92 -56.35 29.17
C VAL A 40 2.95 -55.27 29.52
N CYS A 41 3.37 -55.32 30.78
CA CYS A 41 4.36 -54.49 31.42
C CYS A 41 5.78 -55.01 31.05
N SER A 42 6.70 -54.15 30.65
CA SER A 42 8.15 -54.44 30.74
C SER A 42 8.89 -53.13 31.02
N ALA A 43 9.44 -53.07 32.20
CA ALA A 43 10.31 -51.98 32.67
C ALA A 43 11.66 -52.05 31.95
N VAL A 44 12.02 -50.98 31.25
CA VAL A 44 13.38 -50.69 30.81
C VAL A 44 13.73 -49.31 31.32
N THR A 45 14.61 -49.28 32.31
CA THR A 45 15.25 -48.08 32.83
C THR A 45 16.21 -47.55 31.77
N SER A 46 15.83 -46.50 31.07
CA SER A 46 16.73 -45.74 30.20
C SER A 46 17.02 -44.37 30.81
N LEU A 47 18.29 -44.22 31.14
CA LEU A 47 18.93 -42.99 31.59
C LEU A 47 18.73 -41.87 30.55
N LEU A 48 17.84 -40.92 30.82
CA LEU A 48 17.62 -39.74 29.97
C LEU A 48 18.72 -38.72 30.26
N CYS A 49 19.74 -38.67 29.40
CA CYS A 49 20.62 -37.51 29.29
C CYS A 49 19.77 -36.32 28.75
N LEU A 50 19.41 -35.43 29.65
CA LEU A 50 18.86 -34.09 29.26
C LEU A 50 19.97 -33.29 28.58
N ILE A 51 20.04 -33.38 27.26
CA ILE A 51 20.75 -32.42 26.46
C ILE A 51 19.81 -31.21 26.36
N SER A 52 20.00 -30.23 27.24
CA SER A 52 19.40 -28.92 27.10
C SER A 52 20.03 -28.24 25.86
N SER A 53 19.38 -28.38 24.72
CA SER A 53 19.67 -27.54 23.57
C SER A 53 19.38 -26.10 23.97
N PRO A 54 20.32 -25.15 23.80
CA PRO A 54 19.99 -23.77 24.00
C PRO A 54 18.95 -23.41 22.91
N SER A 55 17.73 -23.10 23.35
CA SER A 55 16.75 -22.44 22.49
C SER A 55 17.41 -21.20 21.97
N ALA A 56 17.75 -21.18 20.68
CA ALA A 56 18.13 -19.98 20.01
C ALA A 56 16.98 -18.99 20.24
N PHE A 57 17.28 -17.91 20.91
CA PHE A 57 16.39 -16.74 20.97
C PHE A 57 16.10 -16.32 19.53
N ALA A 58 15.00 -16.78 18.99
CA ALA A 58 14.36 -16.13 17.88
C ALA A 58 13.95 -14.76 18.43
N GLY A 59 14.75 -13.74 18.14
CA GLY A 59 14.40 -12.36 18.42
C GLY A 59 13.03 -12.13 17.79
N GLY A 60 11.99 -11.99 18.62
CA GLY A 60 10.64 -11.75 18.17
C GLY A 60 10.65 -10.50 17.29
N GLN A 61 10.44 -10.66 16.00
CA GLN A 61 10.22 -9.53 15.12
C GLN A 61 8.93 -8.85 15.61
N HIS A 62 9.02 -7.58 15.98
CA HIS A 62 7.84 -6.82 16.35
C HIS A 62 6.88 -6.80 15.18
N GLU A 63 5.66 -7.25 15.40
CA GLU A 63 4.59 -7.21 14.42
C GLU A 63 3.95 -5.83 14.46
N PHE A 64 3.97 -5.12 13.33
CA PHE A 64 3.32 -3.82 13.19
C PHE A 64 1.83 -4.01 12.89
N SER A 65 0.98 -3.16 13.48
CA SER A 65 -0.40 -3.02 13.04
C SER A 65 -0.44 -2.07 11.85
N ILE A 66 -1.08 -2.49 10.77
CA ILE A 66 -1.18 -1.70 9.53
C ILE A 66 -2.62 -1.22 9.34
N LYS A 67 -2.78 0.09 9.19
CA LYS A 67 -4.05 0.70 8.82
C LYS A 67 -3.88 1.46 7.50
N VAL A 68 -4.85 1.33 6.62
CA VAL A 68 -4.87 2.04 5.34
C VAL A 68 -6.03 3.02 5.34
N PHE A 69 -5.71 4.29 5.20
CA PHE A 69 -6.68 5.33 4.92
C PHE A 69 -6.74 5.54 3.42
N THR A 70 -7.91 5.42 2.82
CA THR A 70 -8.13 5.68 1.39
C THR A 70 -8.99 6.92 1.24
N SER A 71 -8.56 7.91 0.45
CA SER A 71 -9.36 9.08 0.10
C SER A 71 -10.55 8.70 -0.78
N LEU A 72 -11.50 9.62 -0.97
CA LEU A 72 -12.62 9.42 -1.88
C LEU A 72 -12.24 9.73 -3.32
N ASP A 73 -13.19 9.48 -4.24
CA ASP A 73 -13.05 9.66 -5.69
C ASP A 73 -12.58 11.07 -6.09
N ASP A 74 -13.17 12.09 -5.51
CA ASP A 74 -12.84 13.50 -5.74
C ASP A 74 -11.42 13.88 -5.27
N GLN A 75 -10.73 12.97 -4.57
CA GLN A 75 -9.37 13.11 -4.06
C GLN A 75 -8.49 11.91 -4.43
N PHE A 76 -8.78 11.31 -5.57
CA PHE A 76 -7.97 10.34 -6.32
C PHE A 76 -7.88 8.93 -5.74
N TRP A 77 -8.62 8.55 -4.69
CA TRP A 77 -8.50 7.23 -4.06
C TRP A 77 -7.08 6.94 -3.54
N THR A 78 -6.37 8.00 -3.13
CA THR A 78 -4.99 7.90 -2.63
C THR A 78 -4.95 7.22 -1.28
N ASN A 79 -4.05 6.28 -1.11
CA ASN A 79 -3.80 5.58 0.13
C ASN A 79 -2.71 6.26 0.96
N SER A 80 -2.99 6.45 2.26
CA SER A 80 -1.97 6.69 3.28
C SER A 80 -1.89 5.48 4.19
N VAL A 81 -0.68 5.05 4.55
CA VAL A 81 -0.48 3.85 5.36
C VAL A 81 0.07 4.21 6.73
N ILE A 82 -0.69 3.88 7.78
CA ILE A 82 -0.29 4.03 9.16
C ILE A 82 0.35 2.71 9.60
N VAL A 83 1.65 2.74 9.88
CA VAL A 83 2.42 1.63 10.44
C VAL A 83 2.55 1.90 11.93
N GLU A 84 1.76 1.17 12.72
CA GLU A 84 1.72 1.32 14.17
C GLU A 84 2.62 0.29 14.83
N GLY A 85 3.68 0.78 15.48
CA GLY A 85 4.56 -0.01 16.32
C GLY A 85 4.05 -0.12 17.75
N THR A 86 4.87 -0.62 18.67
CA THR A 86 4.55 -0.71 20.09
C THR A 86 4.55 0.66 20.76
N HIS A 87 5.47 1.54 20.39
CA HIS A 87 5.72 2.81 21.08
C HIS A 87 5.52 4.05 20.20
N GLU A 88 5.59 3.91 18.89
CA GLU A 88 5.52 5.01 17.94
C GLU A 88 4.80 4.62 16.65
N VAL A 89 4.49 5.61 15.83
CA VAL A 89 3.80 5.47 14.55
C VAL A 89 4.68 6.01 13.43
N MET A 90 4.68 5.33 12.30
CA MET A 90 5.18 5.82 11.03
C MET A 90 4.02 5.97 10.06
N LEU A 91 4.01 7.05 9.28
CA LEU A 91 3.06 7.29 8.19
C LEU A 91 3.79 7.16 6.84
N VAL A 92 3.13 6.55 5.87
CA VAL A 92 3.58 6.55 4.47
C VAL A 92 2.54 7.27 3.65
N ASP A 93 2.97 8.33 2.97
CA ASP A 93 2.20 9.28 2.19
C ASP A 93 1.14 10.08 2.99
N ALA A 94 0.99 11.36 2.65
CA ALA A 94 0.37 12.37 3.52
C ALA A 94 -0.93 12.97 2.99
N GLN A 95 -1.50 12.43 1.91
CA GLN A 95 -2.72 12.93 1.27
C GLN A 95 -2.56 14.28 0.53
N LEU A 96 -3.60 14.61 -0.27
CA LEU A 96 -3.68 15.85 -1.05
C LEU A 96 -4.19 17.05 -0.23
N THR A 97 -5.25 16.82 0.54
CA THR A 97 -6.03 17.90 1.16
C THR A 97 -5.84 17.96 2.67
N LYS A 98 -6.00 19.17 3.24
CA LYS A 98 -6.04 19.34 4.70
C LYS A 98 -7.06 18.42 5.36
N THR A 99 -8.26 18.36 4.82
CA THR A 99 -9.35 17.54 5.39
C THR A 99 -8.99 16.05 5.47
N ASN A 100 -8.34 15.49 4.45
CA ASN A 100 -7.94 14.08 4.51
C ASN A 100 -6.72 13.88 5.40
N ALA A 101 -5.74 14.79 5.35
CA ALA A 101 -4.60 14.76 6.26
C ALA A 101 -5.05 14.85 7.74
N GLU A 102 -6.05 15.69 8.05
CA GLU A 102 -6.65 15.78 9.38
C GLU A 102 -7.35 14.49 9.82
N ARG A 103 -8.03 13.78 8.89
CA ARG A 103 -8.63 12.47 9.17
C ARG A 103 -7.57 11.41 9.47
N VAL A 104 -6.50 11.35 8.67
CA VAL A 104 -5.35 10.47 8.94
C VAL A 104 -4.70 10.82 10.27
N LEU A 105 -4.50 12.12 10.54
CA LEU A 105 -3.98 12.60 11.82
C LEU A 105 -4.84 12.15 13.00
N GLN A 106 -6.17 12.19 12.85
CA GLN A 106 -7.08 11.72 13.90
C GLN A 106 -6.91 10.21 14.17
N GLU A 107 -6.76 9.40 13.14
CA GLU A 107 -6.50 7.96 13.31
C GLU A 107 -5.14 7.69 13.98
N ILE A 108 -4.11 8.51 13.67
CA ILE A 108 -2.82 8.45 14.37
C ILE A 108 -2.98 8.82 15.85
N LYS A 109 -3.71 9.88 16.18
CA LYS A 109 -3.98 10.29 17.57
C LYS A 109 -4.74 9.23 18.37
N GLU A 110 -5.63 8.46 17.74
CA GLU A 110 -6.35 7.36 18.39
C GLU A 110 -5.41 6.26 18.89
N THR A 111 -4.21 6.09 18.31
CA THR A 111 -3.18 5.15 18.80
C THR A 111 -2.58 5.57 20.13
N LYS A 112 -2.69 6.85 20.50
CA LYS A 112 -2.05 7.49 21.68
C LYS A 112 -0.51 7.40 21.66
N LYS A 113 0.08 7.17 20.48
CA LYS A 113 1.53 7.08 20.25
C LYS A 113 2.02 8.29 19.45
N PRO A 114 3.28 8.72 19.61
CA PRO A 114 3.84 9.78 18.80
C PRO A 114 4.03 9.33 17.35
N LEU A 115 3.75 10.23 16.40
CA LEU A 115 4.18 10.10 15.01
C LEU A 115 5.66 10.49 14.93
N SER A 116 6.54 9.54 14.66
CA SER A 116 7.99 9.76 14.65
C SER A 116 8.54 9.94 13.25
N ILE A 117 7.98 9.27 12.25
CA ILE A 117 8.45 9.28 10.88
C ILE A 117 7.26 9.42 9.92
N ILE A 118 7.44 10.24 8.88
CA ILE A 118 6.63 10.22 7.66
C ILE A 118 7.58 9.88 6.50
N TYR A 119 7.21 8.94 5.66
CA TYR A 119 7.93 8.64 4.44
C TYR A 119 7.07 8.96 3.21
N ILE A 120 7.65 9.66 2.23
CA ILE A 120 6.99 10.01 0.97
C ILE A 120 7.55 9.11 -0.14
N THR A 121 6.65 8.39 -0.82
CA THR A 121 7.02 7.40 -1.84
C THR A 121 7.52 8.03 -3.13
N HIS A 122 6.91 9.12 -3.58
CA HIS A 122 7.23 9.83 -4.82
C HIS A 122 6.67 11.27 -4.81
N GLU A 123 6.86 12.02 -5.91
CA GLU A 123 6.64 13.48 -5.96
C GLU A 123 5.22 13.92 -6.36
N HIS A 124 4.23 13.04 -6.49
CA HIS A 124 2.87 13.50 -6.80
C HIS A 124 2.20 14.17 -5.60
N ALA A 125 1.43 15.20 -5.90
CA ALA A 125 0.86 16.12 -4.92
C ALA A 125 -0.01 15.46 -3.86
N ASP A 126 -0.74 14.45 -4.24
CA ASP A 126 -1.66 13.70 -3.38
C ASP A 126 -0.96 12.74 -2.41
N HIS A 127 0.36 12.58 -2.53
CA HIS A 127 1.19 11.83 -1.59
C HIS A 127 1.89 12.71 -0.56
N PHE A 128 2.05 14.05 -0.80
CA PHE A 128 2.84 14.86 0.12
C PHE A 128 2.24 16.22 0.51
N LEU A 129 1.26 16.77 -0.21
CA LEU A 129 0.79 18.12 0.11
C LEU A 129 0.18 18.25 1.51
N GLY A 130 -0.41 17.19 2.06
CA GLY A 130 -0.95 17.18 3.42
C GLY A 130 0.08 17.25 4.56
N LEU A 131 1.39 17.28 4.28
CA LEU A 131 2.48 17.30 5.27
C LEU A 131 2.37 18.43 6.28
N GLU A 132 1.85 19.60 5.90
CA GLU A 132 1.63 20.76 6.79
C GLU A 132 0.86 20.36 8.04
N VAL A 133 -0.23 19.61 7.90
CA VAL A 133 -1.10 19.17 9.00
C VAL A 133 -0.35 18.33 10.03
N PHE A 134 0.47 17.41 9.57
CA PHE A 134 1.25 16.52 10.44
C PHE A 134 2.41 17.26 11.10
N LYS A 135 3.07 18.17 10.37
CA LYS A 135 4.20 18.95 10.90
C LYS A 135 3.76 19.93 11.98
N GLU A 136 2.56 20.50 11.84
CA GLU A 136 1.96 21.34 12.87
C GLU A 136 1.63 20.55 14.14
N ALA A 137 1.03 19.36 13.98
CA ALA A 137 0.65 18.50 15.10
C ALA A 137 1.83 17.83 15.81
N TYR A 138 2.88 17.47 15.05
CA TYR A 138 4.09 16.80 15.53
C TYR A 138 5.35 17.53 15.05
N PRO A 139 5.75 18.66 15.67
CA PRO A 139 6.87 19.49 15.19
C PRO A 139 8.21 18.75 15.08
N ARG A 140 8.39 17.67 15.84
CA ARG A 140 9.62 16.84 15.83
C ARG A 140 9.56 15.64 14.89
N VAL A 141 8.45 15.45 14.17
CA VAL A 141 8.35 14.36 13.19
C VAL A 141 9.43 14.50 12.11
N ARG A 142 10.10 13.40 11.81
CA ARG A 142 11.03 13.33 10.68
C ARG A 142 10.24 13.01 9.42
N ILE A 143 10.45 13.78 8.39
CA ILE A 143 9.80 13.58 7.09
C ILE A 143 10.88 13.21 6.11
N LEU A 144 10.81 11.99 5.57
CA LEU A 144 11.85 11.38 4.76
C LEU A 144 11.34 11.06 3.36
N ALA A 145 12.19 11.22 2.37
CA ALA A 145 12.02 10.63 1.05
C ALA A 145 13.39 10.39 0.40
N ASN A 146 13.43 9.55 -0.64
CA ASN A 146 14.67 9.39 -1.42
C ASN A 146 15.14 10.73 -1.97
N SER A 147 16.47 10.93 -2.07
CA SER A 147 17.04 12.21 -2.50
C SER A 147 16.51 12.70 -3.85
N ALA A 148 16.32 11.81 -4.82
CA ALA A 148 15.78 12.19 -6.13
C ALA A 148 14.32 12.67 -6.01
N VAL A 149 13.50 12.02 -5.18
CA VAL A 149 12.13 12.44 -4.88
C VAL A 149 12.12 13.82 -4.22
N VAL A 150 12.98 14.05 -3.21
CA VAL A 150 13.09 15.37 -2.54
C VAL A 150 13.45 16.46 -3.53
N ASP A 151 14.42 16.19 -4.42
CA ASP A 151 14.87 17.17 -5.41
C ASP A 151 13.76 17.52 -6.40
N ARG A 152 12.92 16.57 -6.78
CA ARG A 152 11.73 16.79 -7.63
C ARG A 152 10.67 17.59 -6.91
N ILE A 153 10.31 17.18 -5.70
CA ILE A 153 9.33 17.90 -4.87
C ILE A 153 9.74 19.35 -4.71
N ASN A 154 10.99 19.62 -4.34
CA ASN A 154 11.48 20.98 -4.11
C ASN A 154 11.39 21.88 -5.35
N LYS A 155 11.55 21.33 -6.56
CA LYS A 155 11.41 22.08 -7.81
C LYS A 155 9.99 22.57 -8.07
N VAL A 156 8.98 21.81 -7.62
CA VAL A 156 7.56 22.04 -7.99
C VAL A 156 6.66 22.32 -6.80
N TYR A 157 7.16 22.27 -5.56
CA TYR A 157 6.34 22.33 -4.36
C TYR A 157 5.44 23.58 -4.32
N GLN A 158 6.06 24.76 -4.47
CA GLN A 158 5.31 26.01 -4.45
C GLN A 158 4.30 26.12 -5.60
N GLU A 159 4.66 25.64 -6.77
CA GLU A 159 3.75 25.59 -7.93
C GLU A 159 2.56 24.67 -7.64
N LYS A 160 2.81 23.49 -7.08
CA LYS A 160 1.76 22.55 -6.70
C LYS A 160 0.84 23.14 -5.61
N ILE A 161 1.38 23.80 -4.59
CA ILE A 161 0.56 24.54 -3.59
C ILE A 161 -0.36 25.56 -4.30
N ASN A 162 0.19 26.41 -5.14
CA ASN A 162 -0.57 27.46 -5.84
C ASN A 162 -1.67 26.88 -6.73
N LYS A 163 -1.34 25.84 -7.50
CA LYS A 163 -2.29 25.12 -8.35
C LYS A 163 -3.44 24.54 -7.53
N TRP A 164 -3.12 23.78 -6.48
CA TRP A 164 -4.14 23.10 -5.68
C TRP A 164 -4.94 24.08 -4.81
N LYS A 165 -4.35 25.20 -4.40
CA LYS A 165 -5.08 26.28 -3.72
C LYS A 165 -6.21 26.86 -4.62
N THR A 166 -5.96 26.98 -5.92
CA THR A 166 -6.97 27.42 -6.87
C THR A 166 -8.12 26.42 -7.00
N VAL A 167 -7.82 25.11 -6.91
CA VAL A 167 -8.81 24.03 -7.07
C VAL A 167 -9.59 23.76 -5.79
N LEU A 168 -8.89 23.73 -4.65
CA LEU A 168 -9.42 23.27 -3.35
C LEU A 168 -9.79 24.40 -2.39
N GLY A 169 -9.42 25.64 -2.70
CA GLY A 169 -9.68 26.80 -1.82
C GLY A 169 -9.09 26.61 -0.43
N SER A 170 -9.92 26.70 0.60
CA SER A 170 -9.52 26.50 2.01
C SER A 170 -9.10 25.06 2.35
N GLY A 171 -9.46 24.09 1.56
CA GLY A 171 -9.03 22.68 1.72
C GLY A 171 -7.58 22.39 1.28
N ALA A 172 -6.92 23.37 0.62
CA ALA A 172 -5.52 23.24 0.23
C ALA A 172 -4.57 23.55 1.39
N THR A 173 -3.41 22.92 1.38
CA THR A 173 -2.26 23.29 2.21
C THR A 173 -1.63 24.59 1.70
N SER A 174 -0.90 25.29 2.56
CA SER A 174 -0.37 26.64 2.26
C SER A 174 1.13 26.78 2.46
N GLN A 175 1.74 25.83 3.15
CA GLN A 175 3.15 25.92 3.54
C GLN A 175 4.00 24.83 2.88
N VAL A 176 5.20 25.21 2.49
CA VAL A 176 6.24 24.26 2.09
C VAL A 176 6.82 23.64 3.34
N VAL A 177 6.74 22.32 3.44
CA VAL A 177 7.30 21.54 4.54
C VAL A 177 8.61 20.91 4.08
N ALA A 178 9.67 21.11 4.84
CA ALA A 178 10.98 20.53 4.53
C ALA A 178 10.94 19.00 4.64
N ILE A 179 11.47 18.31 3.63
CA ILE A 179 11.61 16.86 3.56
C ILE A 179 13.11 16.53 3.63
N GLU A 180 13.47 15.64 4.55
CA GLU A 180 14.86 15.18 4.73
C GLU A 180 15.22 14.16 3.65
N LYS A 181 16.35 14.32 2.98
CA LYS A 181 16.89 13.35 2.02
C LYS A 181 17.32 12.07 2.72
N PHE A 182 16.84 10.94 2.22
CA PHE A 182 17.14 9.63 2.78
C PHE A 182 17.53 8.63 1.68
N ASP A 183 18.80 8.27 1.63
CA ASP A 183 19.35 7.31 0.65
C ASP A 183 19.69 5.96 1.27
N GLY A 184 19.35 5.74 2.54
CA GLY A 184 19.50 4.46 3.20
C GLY A 184 18.70 3.33 2.53
N ASN A 185 19.12 2.08 2.72
CA ASN A 185 18.41 0.92 2.22
C ASN A 185 17.34 0.40 3.19
N PHE A 186 17.30 0.93 4.39
CA PHE A 186 16.25 0.62 5.38
C PHE A 186 16.09 1.78 6.36
N ILE A 187 14.86 1.93 6.83
CA ILE A 187 14.49 2.80 7.95
C ILE A 187 14.50 1.93 9.20
N LYS A 188 15.24 2.36 10.22
CA LYS A 188 15.13 1.76 11.55
C LYS A 188 13.85 2.31 12.20
N PHE A 189 12.89 1.44 12.43
CA PHE A 189 11.64 1.75 13.10
C PHE A 189 11.46 0.81 14.29
N GLU A 190 11.51 1.36 15.50
CA GLU A 190 11.66 0.62 16.76
C GLU A 190 12.86 -0.36 16.71
N SER A 191 12.63 -1.65 16.96
CA SER A 191 13.65 -2.70 16.87
C SER A 191 13.76 -3.35 15.49
N SER A 192 12.91 -2.95 14.53
CA SER A 192 12.81 -3.55 13.21
C SER A 192 13.43 -2.68 12.12
N LYS A 193 13.62 -3.28 10.95
CA LYS A 193 14.05 -2.59 9.72
C LYS A 193 12.94 -2.67 8.69
N ILE A 194 12.55 -1.51 8.19
CA ILE A 194 11.66 -1.39 7.02
C ILE A 194 12.57 -1.09 5.84
N GLU A 195 12.64 -1.99 4.88
CA GLU A 195 13.51 -1.84 3.72
C GLU A 195 12.94 -0.79 2.74
N VAL A 196 13.82 -0.01 2.12
CA VAL A 196 13.47 1.00 1.11
C VAL A 196 14.01 0.54 -0.24
N LEU A 197 13.08 0.19 -1.13
CA LEU A 197 13.41 -0.13 -2.52
C LEU A 197 13.32 1.15 -3.35
N LYS A 198 14.36 1.45 -4.09
CA LYS A 198 14.57 2.72 -4.81
C LYS A 198 14.78 2.49 -6.29
N ASN A 199 14.82 3.59 -7.06
CA ASN A 199 15.05 3.59 -8.50
C ASN A 199 14.04 2.69 -9.23
N LEU A 200 12.77 2.87 -8.90
CA LEU A 200 11.67 2.13 -9.48
C LEU A 200 10.91 3.03 -10.45
N GLN A 201 10.55 2.46 -11.58
CA GLN A 201 9.57 3.07 -12.45
C GLN A 201 8.17 2.71 -11.94
N GLY A 202 7.37 3.71 -11.69
CA GLY A 202 5.93 3.65 -11.54
C GLY A 202 5.32 4.64 -12.52
N ASP A 203 4.36 5.40 -12.10
CA ASP A 203 3.78 6.51 -12.84
C ASP A 203 4.79 7.66 -13.10
N THR A 204 5.84 7.73 -12.28
CA THR A 204 7.08 8.51 -12.50
C THR A 204 8.30 7.60 -12.42
N ASP A 205 9.50 8.11 -12.74
CA ASP A 205 10.73 7.31 -12.80
C ASP A 205 11.51 7.20 -11.48
N GLU A 206 11.04 7.88 -10.42
CA GLU A 206 11.72 7.88 -9.10
C GLU A 206 10.81 7.37 -7.98
N ASN A 207 9.95 6.40 -8.28
CA ASN A 207 9.13 5.76 -7.26
C ASN A 207 9.97 4.94 -6.28
N THR A 208 9.50 4.88 -5.04
CA THR A 208 10.07 4.02 -4.00
C THR A 208 8.98 3.15 -3.36
N MET A 209 9.40 1.99 -2.84
CA MET A 209 8.51 1.10 -2.09
C MET A 209 9.09 0.81 -0.72
N LEU A 210 8.23 0.53 0.25
CA LEU A 210 8.64 0.11 1.59
C LEU A 210 8.28 -1.36 1.80
N TRP A 211 9.27 -2.16 2.18
CA TRP A 211 9.12 -3.58 2.44
C TRP A 211 9.30 -3.90 3.92
N ILE A 212 8.34 -4.60 4.51
CA ILE A 212 8.37 -5.10 5.89
C ILE A 212 8.56 -6.62 5.83
N PRO A 213 9.81 -7.13 5.85
CA PRO A 213 10.11 -8.54 5.55
C PRO A 213 9.44 -9.52 6.51
N GLY A 214 9.42 -9.19 7.82
CA GLY A 214 8.87 -10.06 8.85
C GLY A 214 7.39 -10.38 8.68
N GLN A 215 6.63 -9.44 8.12
CA GLN A 215 5.19 -9.57 7.88
C GLN A 215 4.86 -9.78 6.39
N ARG A 216 5.86 -9.72 5.52
CA ARG A 216 5.70 -9.81 4.06
C ARG A 216 4.70 -8.80 3.52
N ILE A 217 4.77 -7.55 4.02
CA ILE A 217 3.92 -6.43 3.61
C ILE A 217 4.75 -5.49 2.75
N LEU A 218 4.21 -5.09 1.61
CA LEU A 218 4.82 -4.14 0.68
C LEU A 218 3.90 -2.93 0.48
N ILE A 219 4.40 -1.75 0.76
CA ILE A 219 3.75 -0.47 0.48
C ILE A 219 4.39 0.08 -0.79
N THR A 220 3.61 0.25 -1.84
CA THR A 220 4.19 0.38 -3.19
C THR A 220 4.15 1.79 -3.76
N GLY A 221 3.43 2.74 -3.14
CA GLY A 221 3.12 3.99 -3.83
C GLY A 221 2.54 3.69 -5.22
N ASP A 222 2.80 4.53 -6.18
CA ASP A 222 2.24 4.47 -7.53
C ASP A 222 2.99 3.55 -8.50
N VAL A 223 3.75 2.60 -7.94
CA VAL A 223 4.17 1.40 -8.68
C VAL A 223 2.99 0.44 -8.90
N LEU A 224 2.00 0.45 -8.00
CA LEU A 224 0.76 -0.34 -8.15
C LEU A 224 -0.50 0.52 -8.03
N PHE A 225 -1.47 0.16 -8.85
CA PHE A 225 -2.85 0.63 -8.84
C PHE A 225 -3.77 -0.59 -8.72
N ASN A 226 -4.80 -0.54 -7.89
CA ASN A 226 -5.74 -1.65 -7.76
C ASN A 226 -7.16 -1.22 -8.12
N ASN A 227 -7.66 -1.70 -9.25
CA ASN A 227 -8.96 -1.35 -9.83
C ASN A 227 -9.15 0.15 -10.06
N MET A 228 -8.08 0.82 -10.51
CA MET A 228 -8.00 2.23 -10.88
C MET A 228 -7.43 2.37 -12.28
N HIS A 229 -7.86 3.37 -13.05
CA HIS A 229 -7.11 3.74 -14.23
C HIS A 229 -5.70 4.18 -13.80
N VAL A 230 -4.69 3.61 -14.45
CA VAL A 230 -3.28 3.85 -14.13
C VAL A 230 -2.84 5.20 -14.71
N TYR A 231 -2.15 6.00 -13.93
CA TYR A 231 -1.66 7.30 -14.37
C TYR A 231 -0.44 7.14 -15.28
N THR A 232 -0.65 7.32 -16.58
CA THR A 232 0.39 7.13 -17.62
C THR A 232 0.83 8.44 -18.28
N ALA A 233 0.38 9.60 -17.76
CA ALA A 233 0.63 10.89 -18.40
C ALA A 233 2.11 11.31 -18.41
N GLU A 234 2.90 10.82 -17.47
CA GLU A 234 4.32 11.15 -17.32
C GLU A 234 5.24 9.99 -17.78
N THR A 235 4.67 9.03 -18.53
CA THR A 235 5.40 7.86 -19.03
C THR A 235 5.30 7.72 -20.54
N ASP A 236 6.42 7.47 -21.19
CA ASP A 236 6.48 6.95 -22.56
C ASP A 236 6.47 5.42 -22.59
N SER A 237 6.53 4.84 -23.78
CA SER A 237 6.55 3.37 -23.96
C SER A 237 7.74 2.69 -23.26
N LYS A 238 8.93 3.35 -23.26
CA LYS A 238 10.12 2.81 -22.59
C LYS A 238 9.99 2.86 -21.08
N ALA A 239 9.39 3.92 -20.55
CA ALA A 239 9.10 4.04 -19.13
C ALA A 239 8.12 2.95 -18.69
N ARG A 240 7.04 2.70 -19.46
CA ARG A 240 6.08 1.64 -19.15
C ARG A 240 6.68 0.24 -19.24
N GLU A 241 7.64 -0.01 -20.14
CA GLU A 241 8.44 -1.25 -20.15
C GLU A 241 9.28 -1.40 -18.87
N LYS A 242 9.95 -0.32 -18.40
CA LYS A 242 10.65 -0.31 -17.11
C LYS A 242 9.69 -0.54 -15.94
N TRP A 243 8.46 -0.03 -16.04
CA TRP A 243 7.44 -0.25 -15.03
C TRP A 243 7.07 -1.72 -14.86
N LEU A 244 6.94 -2.45 -15.96
CA LEU A 244 6.77 -3.92 -15.92
C LEU A 244 7.93 -4.62 -15.19
N ASN A 245 9.18 -4.12 -15.33
CA ASN A 245 10.31 -4.63 -14.56
C ASN A 245 10.19 -4.33 -13.05
N SER A 246 9.61 -3.18 -12.67
CA SER A 246 9.31 -2.89 -11.25
C SER A 246 8.27 -3.87 -10.68
N LEU A 247 7.26 -4.27 -11.49
CA LEU A 247 6.29 -5.31 -11.09
C LEU A 247 6.95 -6.68 -10.87
N ASN A 248 7.97 -7.02 -11.68
CA ASN A 248 8.73 -8.27 -11.49
C ASN A 248 9.48 -8.27 -10.15
N LYS A 249 10.06 -7.14 -9.72
CA LYS A 249 10.68 -7.03 -8.39
C LYS A 249 9.68 -7.29 -7.25
N ILE A 250 8.42 -6.86 -7.42
CA ILE A 250 7.37 -7.18 -6.44
C ILE A 250 7.14 -8.69 -6.37
N ARG A 251 7.08 -9.38 -7.52
CA ARG A 251 6.89 -10.84 -7.56
C ARG A 251 8.04 -11.59 -6.89
N GLU A 252 9.28 -11.13 -7.08
CA GLU A 252 10.47 -11.72 -6.45
C GLU A 252 10.43 -11.66 -4.92
N LEU A 253 9.92 -10.57 -4.34
CA LEU A 253 9.73 -10.41 -2.89
C LEU A 253 8.65 -11.35 -2.33
N LYS A 254 7.72 -11.82 -3.16
CA LYS A 254 6.59 -12.68 -2.77
C LYS A 254 5.82 -12.10 -1.58
N PRO A 255 5.36 -10.85 -1.62
CA PRO A 255 4.60 -10.27 -0.52
C PRO A 255 3.30 -11.03 -0.29
N SER A 256 2.84 -11.08 0.96
CA SER A 256 1.51 -11.59 1.30
C SER A 256 0.46 -10.50 1.18
N VAL A 257 0.86 -9.28 1.48
CA VAL A 257 0.02 -8.07 1.40
C VAL A 257 0.75 -7.02 0.59
N VAL A 258 0.05 -6.37 -0.33
CA VAL A 258 0.50 -5.15 -1.01
C VAL A 258 -0.48 -4.02 -0.78
N ILE A 259 0.04 -2.83 -0.58
CA ILE A 259 -0.76 -1.63 -0.43
C ILE A 259 -0.38 -0.69 -1.57
N PRO A 260 -1.23 -0.56 -2.59
CA PRO A 260 -0.98 0.31 -3.74
C PRO A 260 -1.11 1.79 -3.36
N GLY A 261 -0.60 2.69 -4.20
CA GLY A 261 -0.81 4.13 -4.04
C GLY A 261 -2.28 4.51 -4.17
N HIS A 262 -3.00 3.85 -5.07
CA HIS A 262 -4.42 4.09 -5.33
C HIS A 262 -5.23 2.79 -5.34
N SER A 263 -6.35 2.78 -4.62
CA SER A 263 -7.31 1.69 -4.60
C SER A 263 -8.68 2.15 -4.12
N LYS A 264 -9.74 1.40 -4.44
CA LYS A 264 -11.04 1.61 -3.80
C LYS A 264 -10.98 1.22 -2.34
N VAL A 265 -11.81 1.86 -1.53
CA VAL A 265 -12.03 1.46 -0.14
C VAL A 265 -12.48 0.00 -0.11
N GLY A 266 -11.80 -0.82 0.71
CA GLY A 266 -12.11 -2.25 0.81
C GLY A 266 -11.60 -3.12 -0.34
N ALA A 267 -10.77 -2.59 -1.25
CA ALA A 267 -10.14 -3.40 -2.28
C ALA A 267 -9.25 -4.49 -1.67
N PRO A 268 -9.19 -5.68 -2.29
CA PRO A 268 -8.28 -6.73 -1.85
C PRO A 268 -6.82 -6.24 -1.84
N LEU A 269 -6.08 -6.59 -0.78
CA LEU A 269 -4.67 -6.22 -0.61
C LEU A 269 -3.72 -7.38 -0.96
N ASP A 270 -4.21 -8.42 -1.63
CA ASP A 270 -3.36 -9.51 -2.09
C ASP A 270 -2.47 -9.08 -3.26
N ALA A 271 -1.23 -9.54 -3.23
CA ALA A 271 -0.23 -9.15 -4.22
C ALA A 271 -0.58 -9.60 -5.64
N SER A 272 -1.20 -10.77 -5.78
CA SER A 272 -1.50 -11.36 -7.09
C SER A 272 -2.50 -10.51 -7.87
N THR A 273 -3.55 -10.05 -7.20
CA THR A 273 -4.61 -9.22 -7.80
C THR A 273 -4.09 -7.85 -8.23
N ALA A 274 -3.41 -7.12 -7.34
CA ALA A 274 -2.95 -5.76 -7.65
C ALA A 274 -1.85 -5.74 -8.73
N VAL A 275 -0.90 -6.67 -8.65
CA VAL A 275 0.19 -6.78 -9.65
C VAL A 275 -0.37 -7.18 -11.01
N ALA A 276 -1.26 -8.19 -11.06
CA ALA A 276 -1.89 -8.63 -12.29
C ALA A 276 -2.76 -7.53 -12.93
N PHE A 277 -3.48 -6.77 -12.11
CA PHE A 277 -4.28 -5.64 -12.59
C PHE A 277 -3.41 -4.57 -13.24
N THR A 278 -2.37 -4.09 -12.55
CA THR A 278 -1.49 -3.02 -13.07
C THR A 278 -0.77 -3.48 -14.33
N GLU A 279 -0.24 -4.70 -14.35
CA GLU A 279 0.42 -5.28 -15.52
C GLU A 279 -0.53 -5.36 -16.73
N ASN A 280 -1.71 -5.97 -16.54
CA ASN A 280 -2.70 -6.09 -17.61
C ASN A 280 -3.12 -4.70 -18.13
N TYR A 281 -3.29 -3.72 -17.22
CA TYR A 281 -3.63 -2.36 -17.61
C TYR A 281 -2.56 -1.75 -18.51
N LEU A 282 -1.29 -1.82 -18.14
CA LEU A 282 -0.18 -1.28 -18.94
C LEU A 282 -0.06 -1.95 -20.30
N LEU A 283 -0.21 -3.28 -20.36
CA LEU A 283 -0.16 -4.03 -21.63
C LEU A 283 -1.33 -3.66 -22.55
N VAL A 284 -2.55 -3.57 -22.00
CA VAL A 284 -3.73 -3.17 -22.77
C VAL A 284 -3.61 -1.71 -23.23
N PHE A 285 -3.16 -0.80 -22.33
CA PHE A 285 -2.95 0.60 -22.68
C PHE A 285 -1.97 0.74 -23.86
N GLU A 286 -0.83 0.05 -23.85
CA GLU A 286 0.13 0.05 -24.96
C GLU A 286 -0.46 -0.52 -26.26
N ALA A 287 -1.26 -1.56 -26.17
CA ALA A 287 -1.89 -2.16 -27.34
C ALA A 287 -2.96 -1.27 -27.96
N GLU A 288 -3.77 -0.59 -27.14
CA GLU A 288 -4.85 0.28 -27.60
C GLU A 288 -4.31 1.67 -28.02
N LEU A 289 -3.24 2.16 -27.37
CA LEU A 289 -2.58 3.41 -27.78
C LEU A 289 -2.11 3.36 -29.23
N LYS A 290 -1.59 2.22 -29.70
CA LYS A 290 -1.15 2.03 -31.09
C LYS A 290 -2.28 2.10 -32.12
N LYS A 291 -3.54 1.92 -31.70
CA LYS A 291 -4.73 1.92 -32.54
C LYS A 291 -5.53 3.20 -32.42
N ALA A 292 -5.28 3.97 -31.35
CA ALA A 292 -6.04 5.18 -31.04
C ALA A 292 -5.84 6.24 -32.12
N ARG A 293 -6.95 6.84 -32.57
CA ARG A 293 -6.95 7.94 -33.56
C ARG A 293 -6.83 9.31 -32.90
N ASP A 294 -7.35 9.40 -31.69
CA ASP A 294 -7.42 10.60 -30.86
C ASP A 294 -7.50 10.19 -29.38
N PRO A 295 -7.30 11.13 -28.44
CA PRO A 295 -7.38 10.83 -27.01
C PRO A 295 -8.72 10.23 -26.58
N ASP A 296 -9.84 10.72 -27.13
CA ASP A 296 -11.18 10.28 -26.72
C ASP A 296 -11.43 8.83 -27.13
N SER A 297 -10.93 8.39 -28.28
CA SER A 297 -11.01 7.00 -28.72
C SER A 297 -10.26 6.06 -27.76
N LEU A 298 -9.08 6.47 -27.27
CA LEU A 298 -8.34 5.70 -26.26
C LEU A 298 -9.06 5.67 -24.91
N ILE A 299 -9.55 6.81 -24.44
CA ILE A 299 -10.31 6.92 -23.18
C ILE A 299 -11.51 5.98 -23.20
N ASN A 300 -12.32 6.02 -24.28
CA ASN A 300 -13.51 5.18 -24.39
C ASN A 300 -13.15 3.68 -24.40
N THR A 301 -12.15 3.30 -25.19
CA THR A 301 -11.69 1.91 -25.24
C THR A 301 -11.18 1.42 -23.89
N MET A 302 -10.39 2.23 -23.18
CA MET A 302 -9.89 1.83 -21.86
C MET A 302 -11.01 1.76 -20.81
N LYS A 303 -12.01 2.60 -20.88
CA LYS A 303 -13.21 2.50 -20.02
C LYS A 303 -14.02 1.23 -20.30
N GLU A 304 -14.13 0.81 -21.55
CA GLU A 304 -14.78 -0.46 -21.92
C GLU A 304 -13.96 -1.68 -21.44
N ARG A 305 -12.63 -1.63 -21.54
CA ARG A 305 -11.75 -2.69 -21.08
C ARG A 305 -11.70 -2.84 -19.56
N PHE A 306 -11.83 -1.71 -18.83
CA PHE A 306 -11.74 -1.63 -17.37
C PHE A 306 -12.97 -0.91 -16.78
N PRO A 307 -14.20 -1.45 -16.96
CA PRO A 307 -15.43 -0.73 -16.63
C PRO A 307 -15.62 -0.47 -15.13
N SER A 308 -14.93 -1.21 -14.28
CA SER A 308 -14.97 -1.05 -12.82
C SER A 308 -13.84 -0.15 -12.29
N ALA A 309 -12.87 0.25 -13.12
CA ALA A 309 -11.77 1.07 -12.68
C ALA A 309 -12.23 2.48 -12.28
N GLY A 310 -11.79 2.94 -11.11
CA GLY A 310 -11.93 4.33 -10.67
C GLY A 310 -10.87 5.24 -11.30
N LEU A 311 -10.74 6.49 -10.78
CA LEU A 311 -9.69 7.44 -11.17
C LEU A 311 -9.71 7.79 -12.68
N LEU A 312 -10.87 8.15 -13.20
CA LEU A 312 -11.04 8.51 -14.62
C LEU A 312 -10.08 9.60 -15.10
N LEU A 313 -9.71 10.53 -14.22
CA LEU A 313 -8.74 11.58 -14.54
C LEU A 313 -7.39 11.01 -15.00
N ALA A 314 -6.98 9.84 -14.49
CA ALA A 314 -5.72 9.21 -14.87
C ALA A 314 -5.72 8.80 -16.35
N ILE A 315 -6.77 8.13 -16.82
CA ILE A 315 -6.86 7.77 -18.25
C ILE A 315 -7.06 8.99 -19.14
N GLU A 316 -7.83 10.01 -18.71
CA GLU A 316 -8.01 11.24 -19.47
C GLU A 316 -6.69 11.98 -19.70
N ARG A 317 -5.87 12.11 -18.66
CA ARG A 317 -4.53 12.71 -18.76
C ARG A 317 -3.55 11.82 -19.51
N GLY A 318 -3.57 10.52 -19.22
CA GLY A 318 -2.71 9.54 -19.90
C GLY A 318 -2.95 9.52 -21.42
N ALA A 319 -4.20 9.52 -21.87
CA ALA A 319 -4.54 9.54 -23.27
C ALA A 319 -4.10 10.86 -23.94
N LYS A 320 -4.40 12.02 -23.33
CA LYS A 320 -3.99 13.34 -23.86
C LYS A 320 -2.47 13.48 -23.97
N ALA A 321 -1.71 12.91 -23.07
CA ALA A 321 -0.25 12.99 -23.08
C ALA A 321 0.41 12.06 -24.11
N ASN A 322 -0.21 10.89 -24.38
CA ASN A 322 0.40 9.83 -25.17
C ASN A 322 -0.12 9.73 -26.61
N VAL A 323 -1.37 10.09 -26.88
CA VAL A 323 -1.89 10.11 -28.25
C VAL A 323 -1.39 11.38 -28.93
N LYS A 324 -0.56 11.20 -29.95
CA LYS A 324 -0.07 12.33 -30.76
C LYS A 324 -1.18 12.77 -31.73
N PRO A 325 -1.33 14.09 -31.96
CA PRO A 325 -2.27 14.62 -32.94
C PRO A 325 -1.95 14.20 -34.38
#